data_21703d17703f250a6fc62a2d20e36ee1
#
_entry.id   21703d17703f250a6fc62a2d20e36ee1
#
_cell.length_a   1.000
_cell.length_b   1.000
_cell.length_c   1.000
_cell.angle_alpha   90.00
_cell.angle_beta   90.00
_cell.angle_gamma   90.00
#
_symmetry.space_group_name_H-M   'P 1'
#
loop_
_entity.id
_entity.type
_entity.pdbx_description
1 polymer ?
#
loop_
_entity_poly.entity_id
_entity_poly.type
_entity_poly.pdbx_seq_one_letter_code
_entity_poly.pdbx_strand_id
1 'polypeptide(L)'
;MLAVTSETSPLAKSDEYLTAIFMDDYIGGRYSSVSGVGGAILSLAFGPEVFADILDGAAEEDKLATNKNILENPDMLDALIGVYERNVQGYPSTAVL
;
A
#
# COMPACT_ATOMS: atom_id res chain seq x y z
N MET A 1 -15.03 1.69 -20.34
CA MET A 1 -13.81 1.52 -19.51
C MET A 1 -13.75 2.64 -18.47
N LEU A 2 -13.06 2.42 -17.34
CA LEU A 2 -12.73 3.45 -16.35
C LEU A 2 -11.26 3.84 -16.52
N ALA A 3 -10.94 5.12 -16.37
CA ALA A 3 -9.55 5.57 -16.26
C ALA A 3 -9.19 5.75 -14.77
N VAL A 4 -8.05 5.25 -14.35
CA VAL A 4 -7.44 5.60 -13.05
C VAL A 4 -6.16 6.34 -13.37
N THR A 5 -6.12 7.63 -13.10
CA THR A 5 -5.08 8.52 -13.62
C THR A 5 -4.96 9.79 -12.78
N SER A 6 -3.90 10.57 -13.00
CA SER A 6 -3.81 11.90 -12.43
C SER A 6 -4.66 12.93 -13.19
N GLU A 7 -5.04 14.02 -12.54
CA GLU A 7 -5.80 15.11 -13.18
C GLU A 7 -5.01 15.78 -14.31
N THR A 8 -3.68 15.73 -14.25
CA THR A 8 -2.78 16.32 -15.26
C THR A 8 -2.60 15.44 -16.48
N SER A 9 -3.01 14.17 -16.43
CA SER A 9 -2.88 13.21 -17.52
C SER A 9 -3.84 13.52 -18.68
N PRO A 10 -3.43 13.29 -19.94
CA PRO A 10 -4.33 13.36 -21.09
C PRO A 10 -5.54 12.42 -20.98
N LEU A 11 -5.42 11.30 -20.27
CA LEU A 11 -6.50 10.33 -20.06
C LEU A 11 -7.65 10.91 -19.22
N ALA A 12 -7.39 11.91 -18.38
CA ALA A 12 -8.40 12.56 -17.54
C ALA A 12 -9.51 13.26 -18.36
N LYS A 13 -9.20 13.63 -19.58
CA LYS A 13 -10.08 14.39 -20.48
C LYS A 13 -10.53 13.59 -21.71
N SER A 14 -10.24 12.31 -21.76
CA SER A 14 -10.59 11.47 -22.90
C SER A 14 -12.04 11.00 -22.83
N ASP A 15 -12.79 11.21 -23.91
CA ASP A 15 -14.16 10.74 -24.09
C ASP A 15 -14.26 9.22 -24.27
N GLU A 16 -13.14 8.50 -24.33
CA GLU A 16 -13.11 7.04 -24.46
C GLU A 16 -13.46 6.31 -23.14
N TYR A 17 -13.44 7.02 -22.01
CA TYR A 17 -13.68 6.47 -20.69
C TYR A 17 -15.01 6.97 -20.13
N LEU A 18 -15.74 6.08 -19.44
CA LEU A 18 -16.99 6.43 -18.78
C LEU A 18 -16.80 7.47 -17.66
N THR A 19 -15.70 7.37 -16.95
CA THR A 19 -15.29 8.30 -15.89
C THR A 19 -13.82 8.10 -15.58
N ALA A 20 -13.25 9.08 -14.89
CA ALA A 20 -11.89 9.00 -14.36
C ALA A 20 -11.93 9.00 -12.82
N ILE A 21 -11.13 8.12 -12.22
CA ILE A 21 -10.82 8.11 -10.79
C ILE A 21 -9.44 8.72 -10.66
N PHE A 22 -9.35 9.80 -9.88
CA PHE A 22 -8.11 10.54 -9.77
C PHE A 22 -7.23 10.01 -8.64
N MET A 23 -5.94 10.05 -8.88
CA MET A 23 -4.89 9.80 -7.91
C MET A 23 -3.86 10.92 -7.97
N ASP A 24 -3.18 11.19 -6.88
CA ASP A 24 -2.14 12.20 -6.82
C ASP A 24 -0.91 11.81 -7.64
N ASP A 25 -0.27 12.80 -8.29
CA ASP A 25 0.89 12.60 -9.16
C ASP A 25 2.11 12.02 -8.43
N TYR A 26 2.21 12.20 -7.11
CA TYR A 26 3.30 11.68 -6.30
C TYR A 26 3.12 10.22 -5.87
N ILE A 27 1.98 9.58 -6.16
CA ILE A 27 1.75 8.17 -5.84
C ILE A 27 2.56 7.29 -6.80
N GLY A 28 3.63 6.68 -6.28
CA GLY A 28 4.43 5.71 -7.03
C GLY A 28 3.71 4.37 -7.20
N GLY A 29 3.98 3.64 -8.30
CA GLY A 29 3.29 2.39 -8.63
C GLY A 29 3.29 1.35 -7.52
N ARG A 30 4.43 1.17 -6.84
CA ARG A 30 4.58 0.18 -5.74
C ARG A 30 3.82 0.53 -4.45
N TYR A 31 3.41 1.80 -4.31
CA TYR A 31 2.65 2.30 -3.16
C TYR A 31 1.19 2.61 -3.51
N SER A 32 0.69 2.16 -4.65
CA SER A 32 -0.62 2.53 -5.17
C SER A 32 -1.75 1.58 -4.78
N SER A 33 -1.47 0.47 -4.12
CA SER A 33 -2.48 -0.54 -3.75
C SER A 33 -3.56 -0.01 -2.81
N VAL A 34 -3.24 0.94 -1.94
CA VAL A 34 -4.19 1.62 -1.02
C VAL A 34 -4.71 2.95 -1.58
N SER A 35 -4.41 3.26 -2.85
CA SER A 35 -4.92 4.43 -3.57
C SER A 35 -6.09 4.09 -4.48
N GLY A 36 -6.56 5.07 -5.28
CA GLY A 36 -7.58 4.85 -6.31
C GLY A 36 -7.27 3.73 -7.31
N VAL A 37 -5.98 3.39 -7.50
CA VAL A 37 -5.56 2.27 -8.38
C VAL A 37 -6.01 0.93 -7.80
N GLY A 38 -5.61 0.61 -6.58
CA GLY A 38 -6.05 -0.61 -5.90
C GLY A 38 -7.53 -0.57 -5.57
N GLY A 39 -8.04 0.59 -5.12
CA GLY A 39 -9.44 0.80 -4.78
C GLY A 39 -10.40 0.48 -5.93
N ALA A 40 -10.08 0.94 -7.15
CA ALA A 40 -10.91 0.67 -8.32
C ALA A 40 -10.95 -0.84 -8.64
N ILE A 41 -9.78 -1.49 -8.69
CA ILE A 41 -9.68 -2.90 -9.08
C ILE A 41 -10.24 -3.82 -8.00
N LEU A 42 -9.84 -3.61 -6.73
CA LEU A 42 -10.27 -4.46 -5.63
C LEU A 42 -11.76 -4.32 -5.34
N SER A 43 -12.30 -3.10 -5.40
CA SER A 43 -13.75 -2.88 -5.22
C SER A 43 -14.58 -3.49 -6.35
N LEU A 44 -14.09 -3.47 -7.59
CA LEU A 44 -14.77 -4.14 -8.70
C LEU A 44 -14.71 -5.66 -8.62
N ALA A 45 -13.61 -6.20 -8.09
CA ALA A 45 -13.41 -7.65 -8.02
C ALA A 45 -14.08 -8.30 -6.79
N PHE A 46 -14.06 -7.62 -5.64
CA PHE A 46 -14.42 -8.21 -4.34
C PHE A 46 -15.46 -7.42 -3.57
N GLY A 47 -15.88 -6.26 -4.06
CA GLY A 47 -16.74 -5.33 -3.36
C GLY A 47 -16.00 -4.21 -2.62
N PRO A 48 -16.64 -3.04 -2.44
CA PRO A 48 -16.03 -1.89 -1.79
C PRO A 48 -15.75 -2.13 -0.31
N GLU A 49 -16.49 -3.01 0.35
CA GLU A 49 -16.31 -3.37 1.76
C GLU A 49 -14.95 -4.01 2.00
N VAL A 50 -14.53 -4.92 1.10
CA VAL A 50 -13.21 -5.57 1.20
C VAL A 50 -12.08 -4.56 1.07
N PHE A 51 -12.24 -3.56 0.21
CA PHE A 51 -11.25 -2.50 0.10
C PHE A 51 -11.23 -1.60 1.35
N ALA A 52 -12.37 -1.31 1.93
CA ALA A 52 -12.46 -0.58 3.21
C ALA A 52 -11.74 -1.34 4.34
N ASP A 53 -11.95 -2.65 4.45
CA ASP A 53 -11.26 -3.49 5.45
C ASP A 53 -9.73 -3.46 5.26
N ILE A 54 -9.23 -3.43 4.01
CA ILE A 54 -7.81 -3.28 3.72
C ILE A 54 -7.28 -1.92 4.20
N LEU A 55 -8.04 -0.84 3.99
CA LEU A 55 -7.65 0.49 4.46
C LEU A 55 -7.65 0.58 5.98
N ASP A 56 -8.62 -0.04 6.64
CA ASP A 56 -8.70 -0.10 8.10
C ASP A 56 -7.50 -0.86 8.68
N GLY A 57 -7.12 -2.00 8.08
CA GLY A 57 -5.92 -2.74 8.45
C GLY A 57 -4.63 -1.93 8.28
N ALA A 58 -4.49 -1.21 7.16
CA ALA A 58 -3.35 -0.33 6.93
C ALA A 58 -3.29 0.81 7.97
N ALA A 59 -4.44 1.41 8.31
CA ALA A 59 -4.51 2.47 9.33
C ALA A 59 -4.21 1.94 10.75
N GLU A 60 -4.49 0.68 11.03
CA GLU A 60 -4.14 0.05 12.29
C GLU A 60 -2.63 -0.19 12.38
N GLU A 61 -2.00 -0.67 11.31
CA GLU A 61 -0.54 -0.82 11.23
C GLU A 61 0.18 0.52 11.41
N ASP A 62 -0.29 1.59 10.81
CA ASP A 62 0.25 2.95 11.00
C ASP A 62 0.26 3.36 12.48
N LYS A 63 -0.76 2.97 13.25
CA LYS A 63 -0.81 3.23 14.70
C LYS A 63 0.21 2.39 15.46
N LEU A 64 0.33 1.11 15.11
CA LEU A 64 1.29 0.19 15.74
C LEU A 64 2.73 0.62 15.44
N ALA A 65 3.04 1.05 14.22
CA ALA A 65 4.35 1.56 13.82
C ALA A 65 4.83 2.75 14.68
N THR A 66 3.91 3.54 15.26
CA THR A 66 4.25 4.65 16.15
C THR A 66 4.44 4.24 17.62
N ASN A 67 4.15 2.99 17.98
CA ASN A 67 4.29 2.49 19.35
C ASN A 67 5.78 2.34 19.71
N LYS A 68 6.18 2.91 20.85
CA LYS A 68 7.57 2.84 21.33
C LYS A 68 7.89 1.53 22.05
N ASN A 69 6.89 0.74 22.40
CA ASN A 69 7.10 -0.59 22.96
C ASN A 69 7.42 -1.59 21.83
N ILE A 70 8.65 -2.05 21.78
CA ILE A 70 9.16 -2.95 20.73
C ILE A 70 8.31 -4.23 20.62
N LEU A 71 7.84 -4.78 21.72
CA LEU A 71 7.04 -6.02 21.74
C LEU A 71 5.61 -5.84 21.20
N GLU A 72 5.18 -4.60 21.08
CA GLU A 72 3.85 -4.23 20.54
C GLU A 72 3.96 -3.50 19.20
N ASN A 73 5.17 -3.38 18.65
CA ASN A 73 5.45 -2.72 17.38
C ASN A 73 6.05 -3.75 16.41
N PRO A 74 5.26 -4.32 15.51
CA PRO A 74 5.71 -5.35 14.59
C PRO A 74 6.83 -4.89 13.66
N ASP A 75 6.81 -3.62 13.20
CA ASP A 75 7.85 -3.06 12.33
C ASP A 75 9.21 -2.98 13.03
N MET A 76 9.22 -2.52 14.30
CA MET A 76 10.45 -2.48 15.09
C MET A 76 10.96 -3.89 15.43
N LEU A 77 10.05 -4.81 15.69
CA LEU A 77 10.40 -6.20 15.99
C LEU A 77 11.02 -6.88 14.76
N ASP A 78 10.43 -6.71 13.58
CA ASP A 78 10.95 -7.24 12.32
C ASP A 78 12.34 -6.67 12.00
N ALA A 79 12.52 -5.35 12.15
CA ALA A 79 13.82 -4.70 12.00
C ALA A 79 14.88 -5.27 12.95
N LEU A 80 14.53 -5.52 14.21
CA LEU A 80 15.45 -6.11 15.20
C LEU A 80 15.79 -7.57 14.87
N ILE A 81 14.83 -8.35 14.40
CA ILE A 81 15.06 -9.71 13.93
C ILE A 81 16.05 -9.70 12.78
N GLY A 82 15.88 -8.82 11.80
CA GLY A 82 16.82 -8.68 10.68
C GLY A 82 18.25 -8.29 11.13
N VAL A 83 18.36 -7.40 12.11
CA VAL A 83 19.68 -7.06 12.72
C VAL A 83 20.30 -8.26 13.43
N TYR A 84 19.51 -9.01 14.19
CA TYR A 84 19.96 -10.22 14.87
C TYR A 84 20.43 -11.29 13.87
N GLU A 85 19.63 -11.56 12.86
CA GLU A 85 19.95 -12.55 11.82
C GLU A 85 21.27 -12.21 11.12
N ARG A 86 21.46 -10.94 10.76
CA ARG A 86 22.67 -10.51 10.09
C ARG A 86 23.91 -10.51 10.99
N ASN A 87 23.80 -9.98 12.19
CA ASN A 87 24.97 -9.72 13.04
C ASN A 87 25.31 -10.86 13.99
N VAL A 88 24.32 -11.66 14.39
CA VAL A 88 24.51 -12.77 15.34
C VAL A 88 24.49 -14.11 14.60
N GLN A 89 23.53 -14.34 13.71
CA GLN A 89 23.43 -15.57 12.95
C GLN A 89 24.35 -15.60 11.71
N GLY A 90 24.81 -14.44 11.27
CA GLY A 90 25.72 -14.32 10.13
C GLY A 90 25.07 -14.53 8.77
N TYR A 91 23.73 -14.35 8.65
CA TYR A 91 23.04 -14.46 7.37
C TYR A 91 23.37 -13.26 6.48
N PRO A 92 23.90 -13.48 5.26
CA PRO A 92 24.41 -12.38 4.43
C PRO A 92 23.32 -11.61 3.71
N SER A 93 22.13 -12.20 3.55
CA SER A 93 21.02 -11.63 2.78
C SER A 93 19.67 -12.13 3.27
N THR A 94 18.64 -11.32 3.04
CA THR A 94 17.23 -11.67 3.25
C THR A 94 16.52 -11.74 1.89
N ALA A 95 15.71 -12.76 1.68
CA ALA A 95 14.83 -12.87 0.51
C ALA A 95 13.37 -12.73 0.97
N VAL A 96 12.62 -11.88 0.31
CA VAL A 96 11.18 -11.74 0.48
C VAL A 96 10.52 -12.33 -0.74
N LEU A 97 9.64 -13.34 -0.54
CA LEU A 97 8.97 -14.11 -1.59
C LEU A 97 7.49 -13.72 -1.69
#